data_d868676be5ea3359d0c8cd5e11462da8
#
_entry.id   d868676be5ea3359d0c8cd5e11462da8
#
_cell.length_a   1.000
_cell.length_b   1.000
_cell.length_c   1.000
_cell.angle_alpha   90.00
_cell.angle_beta   90.00
_cell.angle_gamma   90.00
#
_symmetry.space_group_name_H-M   'P 1'
#
loop_
_entity.id
_entity.type
_entity.pdbx_description
1 polymer ?
#
loop_
_entity_poly.entity_id
_entity_poly.type
_entity_poly.pdbx_seq_one_letter_code
_entity_poly.pdbx_strand_id
1 'polypeptide(L)'
;MIRKILILLFSLKPFRRIIPSLIRKLSFASAGNIIFLNDFKINLFLTSSIDREIYLKNEYEKDQLDFVKKELLSQKYDYFFDIGAYIGYYSLSLCKLVNN
;
A
#
# COMPACT_ATOMS: atom_id res chain seq x y z
N MET A 1 10.01 14.51 -1.09
CA MET A 1 9.36 15.84 -0.97
C MET A 1 8.07 15.94 -1.76
N ILE A 2 8.08 15.61 -3.05
CA ILE A 2 6.86 15.69 -3.88
C ILE A 2 5.74 14.80 -3.33
N ARG A 3 6.05 13.64 -2.80
CA ARG A 3 5.05 12.73 -2.23
C ARG A 3 4.29 13.37 -1.08
N LYS A 4 4.98 14.10 -0.19
CA LYS A 4 4.34 14.79 0.93
C LYS A 4 3.35 15.85 0.45
N ILE A 5 3.72 16.57 -0.61
CA ILE A 5 2.85 17.58 -1.22
C ILE A 5 1.61 16.92 -1.82
N LEU A 6 1.80 15.82 -2.54
CA LEU A 6 0.69 15.07 -3.15
C LEU A 6 -0.26 14.50 -2.10
N ILE A 7 0.27 13.96 -1.01
CA ILE A 7 -0.56 13.46 0.08
C ILE A 7 -1.35 14.59 0.72
N LEU A 8 -0.72 15.74 0.94
CA LEU A 8 -1.40 16.90 1.52
C LEU A 8 -2.54 17.37 0.62
N LEU A 9 -2.30 17.49 -0.68
CA LEU A 9 -3.32 17.89 -1.65
C LEU A 9 -4.44 16.85 -1.72
N PHE A 10 -4.10 15.57 -1.67
CA PHE A 10 -5.07 14.49 -1.70
C PHE A 10 -6.00 14.51 -0.48
N SER A 11 -5.51 14.98 0.67
CA SER A 11 -6.33 15.09 1.88
C SER A 11 -7.39 16.18 1.78
N LEU A 12 -7.24 17.13 0.87
CA LEU A 12 -8.21 18.20 0.63
C LEU A 12 -9.31 17.70 -0.31
N LYS A 13 -10.57 17.87 0.09
CA LYS A 13 -11.73 17.35 -0.66
C LYS A 13 -11.74 17.71 -2.14
N PRO A 14 -11.51 18.98 -2.55
CA PRO A 14 -11.60 19.34 -3.98
C PRO A 14 -10.53 18.65 -4.84
N PHE A 15 -9.42 18.21 -4.26
CA PHE A 15 -8.33 17.59 -5.01
C PHE A 15 -8.32 16.06 -4.95
N ARG A 16 -9.16 15.46 -4.12
CA ARG A 16 -9.14 14.01 -3.87
C ARG A 16 -9.37 13.18 -5.14
N ARG A 17 -10.20 13.66 -6.05
CA ARG A 17 -10.47 12.96 -7.32
C ARG A 17 -9.43 13.24 -8.38
N ILE A 18 -8.82 14.41 -8.33
CA ILE A 18 -7.90 14.90 -9.37
C ILE A 18 -6.50 14.34 -9.18
N ILE A 19 -6.02 14.25 -7.93
CA ILE A 19 -4.64 13.86 -7.64
C ILE A 19 -4.25 12.48 -8.19
N PRO A 20 -5.05 11.40 -8.03
CA PRO A 20 -4.67 10.10 -8.60
C PRO A 20 -4.52 10.15 -10.13
N SER A 21 -5.42 10.85 -10.83
CA SER A 21 -5.34 10.99 -12.28
C SER A 21 -4.12 11.81 -12.70
N LEU A 22 -3.80 12.84 -11.95
CA LEU A 22 -2.63 13.67 -12.21
C LEU A 22 -1.34 12.88 -12.03
N ILE A 23 -1.24 12.11 -10.95
CA ILE A 23 -0.07 11.26 -10.66
C ILE A 23 0.18 10.30 -11.81
N ARG A 24 -0.87 9.67 -12.32
CA ARG A 24 -0.75 8.71 -13.43
C ARG A 24 -0.09 9.33 -14.66
N LYS A 25 -0.27 10.62 -14.86
CA LYS A 25 0.28 11.34 -16.01
C LYS A 25 1.68 11.91 -15.81
N LEU A 26 2.21 11.83 -14.58
CA LEU A 26 3.53 12.35 -14.29
C LEU A 26 4.61 11.42 -14.83
N SER A 27 5.74 12.01 -15.20
CA SER A 27 6.84 11.28 -15.84
C SER A 27 7.42 10.18 -14.96
N PHE A 28 7.36 10.32 -13.64
CA PHE A 28 7.90 9.32 -12.73
C PHE A 28 6.92 8.18 -12.42
N ALA A 29 5.69 8.23 -12.94
CA ALA A 29 4.66 7.23 -12.60
C ALA A 29 5.03 5.82 -13.07
N SER A 30 5.68 5.71 -14.24
CA SER A 30 6.10 4.42 -14.80
C SER A 30 7.40 3.91 -14.21
N ALA A 31 8.16 4.74 -13.49
CA ALA A 31 9.38 4.34 -12.81
C ALA A 31 9.05 3.79 -11.43
N GLY A 32 9.93 2.91 -10.91
CA GLY A 32 9.77 2.40 -9.56
C GLY A 32 9.94 3.50 -8.53
N ASN A 33 9.04 3.53 -7.55
CA ASN A 33 9.08 4.48 -6.45
C ASN A 33 9.13 3.70 -5.13
N ILE A 34 10.28 3.75 -4.45
CA ILE A 34 10.47 3.03 -3.19
C ILE A 34 9.95 3.91 -2.05
N ILE A 35 9.02 3.38 -1.28
CA ILE A 35 8.52 4.06 -0.09
C ILE A 35 8.69 3.16 1.14
N PHE A 36 8.72 3.80 2.30
CA PHE A 36 8.79 3.11 3.59
C PHE A 36 7.41 3.06 4.20
N LEU A 37 6.95 1.86 4.54
CA LEU A 37 5.69 1.64 5.24
C LEU A 37 5.99 0.89 6.52
N ASN A 38 5.77 1.55 7.66
CA ASN A 38 5.99 0.93 8.97
C ASN A 38 7.33 0.20 9.04
N ASP A 39 7.32 -1.11 8.80
CA ASP A 39 8.48 -1.99 8.99
C ASP A 39 9.12 -2.47 7.70
N PHE A 40 8.63 -2.04 6.54
CA PHE A 40 9.15 -2.56 5.28
C PHE A 40 9.21 -1.48 4.20
N LYS A 41 10.00 -1.77 3.19
CA LYS A 41 10.07 -0.97 1.96
C LYS A 41 9.26 -1.64 0.88
N ILE A 42 8.60 -0.84 0.05
CA ILE A 42 7.87 -1.35 -1.09
C ILE A 42 8.15 -0.47 -2.30
N ASN A 43 8.29 -1.11 -3.45
CA ASN A 43 8.51 -0.41 -4.72
C ASN A 43 7.19 -0.32 -5.46
N LEU A 44 6.74 0.90 -5.71
CA LEU A 44 5.44 1.17 -6.31
C LEU A 44 5.59 1.72 -7.72
N PHE A 45 4.68 1.30 -8.58
CA PHE A 45 4.56 1.82 -9.95
C PHE A 45 3.24 2.58 -10.05
N LEU A 46 3.32 3.89 -10.10
CA LEU A 46 2.17 4.77 -9.95
C LEU A 46 1.21 4.79 -11.13
N THR A 47 1.50 4.00 -12.16
CA THR A 47 0.53 3.72 -13.23
C THR A 47 -0.57 2.77 -12.78
N SER A 48 -0.34 2.01 -11.71
CA SER A 48 -1.34 1.12 -11.11
C SER A 48 -2.19 1.87 -10.08
N SER A 49 -3.50 1.64 -10.11
CA SER A 49 -4.41 2.26 -9.15
C SER A 49 -4.15 1.80 -7.71
N ILE A 50 -3.80 0.53 -7.53
CA ILE A 50 -3.48 -0.02 -6.21
C ILE A 50 -2.24 0.65 -5.65
N ASP A 51 -1.20 0.76 -6.47
CA ASP A 51 0.05 1.39 -6.06
C ASP A 51 -0.14 2.87 -5.71
N ARG A 52 -0.98 3.57 -6.48
CA ARG A 52 -1.32 4.97 -6.17
C ARG A 52 -2.02 5.09 -4.82
N GLU A 53 -2.91 4.16 -4.51
CA GLU A 53 -3.61 4.18 -3.23
C GLU A 53 -2.64 3.99 -2.07
N ILE A 54 -1.74 3.02 -2.15
CA ILE A 54 -0.70 2.81 -1.14
C ILE A 54 0.19 4.05 -1.02
N TYR A 55 0.57 4.64 -2.14
CA TYR A 55 1.43 5.81 -2.18
C TYR A 55 0.80 7.02 -1.48
N LEU A 56 -0.50 7.21 -1.67
CA LEU A 56 -1.22 8.38 -1.13
C LEU A 56 -1.74 8.16 0.29
N LYS A 57 -2.14 6.93 0.64
CA LYS A 57 -2.79 6.64 1.91
C LYS A 57 -1.91 5.88 2.91
N ASN A 58 -0.77 5.37 2.48
CA ASN A 58 0.10 4.48 3.26
C ASN A 58 -0.60 3.17 3.68
N GLU A 59 -1.70 2.83 3.02
CA GLU A 59 -2.47 1.63 3.34
C GLU A 59 -3.27 1.19 2.12
N TYR A 60 -3.66 -0.08 2.12
CA TYR A 60 -4.51 -0.67 1.10
C TYR A 60 -5.37 -1.73 1.76
N GLU A 61 -6.67 -1.65 1.53
CA GLU A 61 -7.64 -2.59 2.09
C GLU A 61 -7.48 -2.76 3.61
N LYS A 62 -7.35 -1.65 4.30
CA LYS A 62 -7.04 -1.63 5.73
C LYS A 62 -7.96 -2.51 6.57
N ASP A 63 -9.26 -2.44 6.32
CA ASP A 63 -10.24 -3.20 7.11
C ASP A 63 -10.06 -4.70 6.91
N GLN A 64 -9.83 -5.13 5.67
CA GLN A 64 -9.58 -6.53 5.35
C GLN A 64 -8.26 -7.00 5.94
N LEU A 65 -7.22 -6.20 5.84
CA LEU A 65 -5.91 -6.51 6.42
C LEU A 65 -6.00 -6.63 7.94
N ASP A 66 -6.72 -5.71 8.59
CA ASP A 66 -6.91 -5.74 10.04
C ASP A 66 -7.68 -7.00 10.47
N PHE A 67 -8.67 -7.43 9.68
CA PHE A 67 -9.39 -8.66 9.93
C PHE A 67 -8.45 -9.87 9.87
N VAL A 68 -7.60 -9.94 8.84
CA VAL A 68 -6.63 -11.03 8.69
C VAL A 68 -5.63 -11.03 9.84
N LYS A 69 -5.14 -9.86 10.25
CA LYS A 69 -4.24 -9.75 11.41
C LYS A 69 -4.88 -10.30 12.67
N LYS A 70 -6.13 -9.94 12.93
CA LYS A 70 -6.89 -10.43 14.08
C LYS A 70 -7.00 -11.95 14.05
N GLU A 71 -7.32 -12.49 12.89
CA GLU A 71 -7.46 -13.94 12.72
C GLU A 71 -6.15 -14.66 12.98
N LEU A 72 -5.04 -14.13 12.44
CA LEU A 72 -3.71 -14.72 12.66
C LEU A 72 -3.27 -14.67 14.12
N LEU A 73 -3.68 -13.65 14.86
CA LEU A 73 -3.33 -13.50 16.27
C LEU A 73 -4.23 -14.34 17.18
N SER A 74 -5.47 -14.63 16.77
CA SER A 74 -6.43 -15.36 17.58
C SER A 74 -6.26 -16.88 17.52
N GLN A 75 -5.66 -17.39 16.44
CA GLN A 75 -5.46 -18.81 16.23
C GLN A 75 -4.03 -19.08 15.78
N LYS A 76 -3.59 -20.34 15.95
CA LYS A 76 -2.28 -20.77 15.48
C LYS A 76 -2.43 -21.42 14.12
N TYR A 77 -1.76 -20.83 13.12
CA TYR A 77 -1.74 -21.36 11.77
C TYR A 77 -0.32 -21.77 11.40
N ASP A 78 -0.20 -22.90 10.69
CA ASP A 78 1.11 -23.41 10.25
C ASP A 78 1.55 -22.78 8.93
N TYR A 79 0.60 -22.38 8.08
CA TYR A 79 0.87 -21.87 6.74
C TYR A 79 0.02 -20.63 6.42
N PHE A 80 0.60 -19.76 5.63
CA PHE A 80 -0.09 -18.62 5.05
C PHE A 80 0.23 -18.57 3.56
N PHE A 81 -0.81 -18.58 2.72
CA PHE A 81 -0.68 -18.51 1.27
C PHE A 81 -1.27 -17.21 0.75
N ASP A 82 -0.44 -16.40 0.09
CA ASP A 82 -0.88 -15.15 -0.51
C ASP A 82 -1.07 -15.35 -2.02
N ILE A 83 -2.25 -15.82 -2.40
CA ILE A 83 -2.59 -16.13 -3.78
C ILE A 83 -2.91 -14.83 -4.52
N GLY A 84 -2.26 -14.63 -5.69
CA GLY A 84 -2.40 -13.38 -6.43
C GLY A 84 -1.78 -12.19 -5.71
N ALA A 85 -0.63 -12.41 -5.09
CA ALA A 85 0.02 -11.45 -4.20
C ALA A 85 0.37 -10.09 -4.82
N TYR A 86 0.47 -10.03 -6.14
CA TYR A 86 0.88 -8.84 -6.89
C TYR A 86 2.24 -8.32 -6.40
N ILE A 87 2.28 -7.20 -5.66
CA ILE A 87 3.53 -6.65 -5.12
C ILE A 87 3.86 -7.16 -3.71
N GLY A 88 3.06 -8.07 -3.18
CA GLY A 88 3.30 -8.68 -1.88
C GLY A 88 2.91 -7.83 -0.68
N TYR A 89 1.98 -6.90 -0.84
CA TYR A 89 1.59 -5.99 0.24
C TYR A 89 1.08 -6.75 1.47
N TYR A 90 0.20 -7.74 1.26
CA TYR A 90 -0.32 -8.55 2.37
C TYR A 90 0.78 -9.37 3.04
N SER A 91 1.60 -10.04 2.25
CA SER A 91 2.70 -10.85 2.79
C SER A 91 3.68 -9.99 3.58
N LEU A 92 4.06 -8.83 3.07
CA LEU A 92 4.95 -7.91 3.77
C LEU A 92 4.33 -7.36 5.05
N SER A 93 3.03 -7.06 5.00
CA SER A 93 2.32 -6.52 6.16
C SER A 93 2.13 -7.55 7.27
N LEU A 94 2.11 -8.85 6.92
CA LEU A 94 1.78 -9.92 7.86
C LEU A 94 2.97 -10.78 8.26
N CYS A 95 4.12 -10.65 7.59
CA CYS A 95 5.24 -11.58 7.76
C CYS A 95 5.73 -11.67 9.21
N LYS A 96 5.71 -10.59 9.95
CA LYS A 96 6.12 -10.61 11.36
C LYS A 96 5.19 -11.40 12.25
N LEU A 97 3.92 -11.54 11.87
CA LEU A 97 2.93 -12.26 12.64
C LEU A 97 3.03 -13.78 12.43
N VAL A 98 3.57 -14.21 11.29
CA VAL A 98 3.67 -15.65 10.95
C VAL A 98 5.04 -16.25 11.21
N ASN A 99 6.05 -15.45 11.50
CA ASN A 99 7.43 -15.91 11.71
C ASN A 99 7.75 -16.17 13.19
N ASN A 100 6.75 -16.25 14.02
CA ASN A 100 6.92 -16.60 15.44
C ASN A 100 6.49 -18.04 15.69
#